data_22fb1cfa6122eb04c9d91d965a6ab095
#
_entry.id   22fb1cfa6122eb04c9d91d965a6ab095
#
_cell.length_a   1.000
_cell.length_b   1.000
_cell.length_c   1.000
_cell.angle_alpha   90.00
_cell.angle_beta   90.00
_cell.angle_gamma   90.00
#
_symmetry.space_group_name_H-M   'P 1'
#
loop_
_entity.id
_entity.type
_entity.pdbx_description
1 polymer ?
#
loop_
_entity_poly.entity_id
_entity_poly.type
_entity_poly.pdbx_seq_one_letter_code
_entity_poly.pdbx_strand_id
1 'polypeptide(L)'
;MPKSTKPVIRNTMPGVIDQAESERLGRRALCIAISGALMLAFQTPSMAQSFPPVLELSSIDGTNGFYFNGESEEDNAGFSVSGLGDFNGDGIDDLIIGAPYASPNGNYSGRSYILFGSATGFSEANDLSDLNGSNGFAISGQVANDRFGHSVSAAGDLNNDGLDDLVVGARYANANGNNSGRSYVLFGSSQKWSAEFDLADIDGINGFTIDGEAAEDSAGQSVSNAGDVNGDGIDDLIVGAYGNDVNGDYSGRSYVVFGSAANWPINFQLSSIDASSGIVFNGEAGGGSSGNSVSDAGDFNGDSIDDIIIGAENLDSNEDRSGRSYLIFGSETVPSKAFELSDLNGSNGFAMNGQLEFDRAGQAVSSAGDINGDGFDDLLVSAPTADVNDTSSGSVYVLFGSASTASSAIELASLDGQDGFIINGQQGGDTIGGSISGAGDLNGDGIDDFVIGAMFVDTNGENSGRSYIIFGTSATQSSPFNLGSLDGRNGFVIDGAEEGDRAGASVSSAGDINGDGMDDLIIGASETDTAAFYAGRVYVVYGRREGVFTDRFEKR
;
A
#
# COMPACT_ATOMS: atom_id res chain seq x y z
N MET A 1 24.76 -65.96 -45.24
CA MET A 1 26.16 -66.36 -45.47
C MET A 1 27.04 -65.13 -45.35
N PRO A 2 28.12 -65.17 -44.60
CA PRO A 2 28.90 -64.01 -44.21
C PRO A 2 30.08 -63.77 -45.14
N LYS A 3 30.57 -62.52 -45.19
CA LYS A 3 31.95 -62.30 -45.54
C LYS A 3 32.62 -61.36 -44.56
N SER A 4 33.57 -61.95 -43.88
CA SER A 4 34.64 -61.44 -43.06
C SER A 4 35.59 -60.57 -43.86
N THR A 5 36.10 -59.47 -43.32
CA THR A 5 37.43 -58.96 -43.56
C THR A 5 38.04 -58.33 -42.31
N LYS A 6 39.26 -58.78 -42.04
CA LYS A 6 40.13 -58.47 -40.91
C LYS A 6 40.77 -57.06 -40.99
N PRO A 7 41.35 -56.53 -39.87
CA PRO A 7 41.87 -55.20 -39.77
C PRO A 7 43.27 -55.01 -40.33
N VAL A 8 43.55 -53.79 -40.80
CA VAL A 8 44.90 -53.33 -41.15
C VAL A 8 45.42 -52.41 -40.04
N ILE A 9 46.49 -52.89 -39.39
CA ILE A 9 47.32 -52.14 -38.49
C ILE A 9 48.23 -51.23 -39.32
N ARG A 10 48.23 -49.93 -39.09
CA ARG A 10 49.29 -48.99 -39.45
C ARG A 10 49.86 -48.30 -38.24
N ASN A 11 51.09 -48.61 -37.93
CA ASN A 11 51.99 -47.80 -37.07
C ASN A 11 52.22 -46.43 -37.69
N THR A 12 52.05 -45.38 -36.88
CA THR A 12 52.67 -44.08 -37.17
C THR A 12 53.28 -43.51 -35.91
N MET A 13 54.51 -43.05 -36.10
CA MET A 13 55.42 -42.49 -35.10
C MET A 13 54.88 -41.21 -34.44
N PRO A 14 55.48 -40.77 -33.29
CA PRO A 14 55.06 -39.58 -32.57
C PRO A 14 55.45 -38.31 -33.33
N GLY A 15 54.47 -37.50 -33.66
CA GLY A 15 54.60 -36.22 -34.35
C GLY A 15 54.58 -35.04 -33.42
N VAL A 16 55.48 -34.16 -33.65
CA VAL A 16 55.77 -32.82 -33.17
C VAL A 16 54.53 -32.05 -32.68
N ILE A 17 54.56 -31.58 -31.43
CA ILE A 17 53.56 -30.65 -30.88
C ILE A 17 53.79 -29.28 -31.54
N ASP A 18 52.77 -28.77 -32.20
CA ASP A 18 52.74 -27.47 -32.85
C ASP A 18 52.85 -26.34 -31.81
N GLN A 19 53.83 -25.43 -32.00
CA GLN A 19 54.07 -24.27 -31.13
C GLN A 19 52.85 -23.33 -31.01
N ALA A 20 51.92 -23.40 -31.97
CA ALA A 20 50.68 -22.60 -31.94
C ALA A 20 49.68 -23.03 -30.90
N GLU A 21 49.67 -24.31 -30.45
CA GLU A 21 48.79 -24.80 -29.40
C GLU A 21 49.28 -24.44 -27.99
N SER A 22 50.58 -24.34 -27.77
CA SER A 22 51.16 -23.93 -26.48
C SER A 22 50.91 -22.44 -26.18
N GLU A 23 50.91 -21.58 -27.19
CA GLU A 23 50.59 -20.16 -27.03
C GLU A 23 49.09 -19.90 -26.78
N ARG A 24 48.19 -20.75 -27.33
CA ARG A 24 46.74 -20.66 -27.03
C ARG A 24 46.37 -21.10 -25.63
N LEU A 25 47.05 -22.09 -25.07
CA LEU A 25 46.86 -22.53 -23.66
C LEU A 25 47.42 -21.52 -22.66
N GLY A 26 48.58 -20.91 -22.96
CA GLY A 26 49.15 -19.85 -22.12
C GLY A 26 48.28 -18.58 -22.06
N ARG A 27 47.67 -18.18 -23.19
CA ARG A 27 46.78 -17.02 -23.24
C ARG A 27 45.43 -17.27 -22.57
N ARG A 28 44.88 -18.49 -22.60
CA ARG A 28 43.64 -18.85 -21.85
C ARG A 28 43.89 -18.92 -20.37
N ALA A 29 45.02 -19.42 -19.90
CA ALA A 29 45.37 -19.44 -18.47
C ALA A 29 45.61 -18.04 -17.94
N LEU A 30 46.20 -17.13 -18.74
CA LEU A 30 46.46 -15.75 -18.33
C LEU A 30 45.16 -14.90 -18.31
N CYS A 31 44.22 -15.13 -19.25
CA CYS A 31 42.91 -14.47 -19.21
C CYS A 31 42.02 -14.93 -18.04
N ILE A 32 42.10 -16.21 -17.67
CA ILE A 32 41.35 -16.73 -16.51
C ILE A 32 41.97 -16.23 -15.17
N ALA A 33 43.31 -16.08 -15.11
CA ALA A 33 43.96 -15.53 -13.92
C ALA A 33 43.74 -14.02 -13.76
N ILE A 34 43.62 -13.25 -14.85
CA ILE A 34 43.35 -11.79 -14.79
C ILE A 34 41.87 -11.52 -14.50
N SER A 35 40.92 -12.32 -15.04
CA SER A 35 39.50 -12.22 -14.66
C SER A 35 39.23 -12.66 -13.23
N GLY A 36 39.94 -13.68 -12.73
CA GLY A 36 39.82 -14.10 -11.32
C GLY A 36 40.44 -13.12 -10.33
N ALA A 37 41.50 -12.39 -10.70
CA ALA A 37 42.15 -11.42 -9.83
C ALA A 37 41.40 -10.05 -9.81
N LEU A 38 40.66 -9.72 -10.89
CA LEU A 38 39.85 -8.48 -10.94
C LEU A 38 38.50 -8.60 -10.22
N MET A 39 37.99 -9.84 -10.03
CA MET A 39 36.76 -10.07 -9.25
C MET A 39 37.00 -10.21 -7.75
N LEU A 40 38.26 -10.29 -7.28
CA LEU A 40 38.58 -10.36 -5.85
C LEU A 40 38.90 -9.00 -5.20
N ALA A 41 38.83 -7.91 -5.97
CA ALA A 41 39.22 -6.59 -5.46
C ALA A 41 38.05 -5.64 -5.13
N PHE A 42 36.79 -6.08 -5.28
CA PHE A 42 35.59 -5.27 -4.94
C PHE A 42 34.52 -6.05 -4.14
N GLN A 43 34.95 -6.89 -3.23
CA GLN A 43 34.10 -7.27 -2.11
C GLN A 43 34.59 -6.53 -0.87
N THR A 44 34.21 -5.28 -0.72
CA THR A 44 33.98 -4.76 0.64
C THR A 44 32.90 -5.67 1.22
N PRO A 45 33.08 -6.28 2.39
CA PRO A 45 31.94 -6.86 3.08
C PRO A 45 30.98 -5.69 3.34
N SER A 46 29.85 -5.61 2.62
CA SER A 46 28.73 -4.85 3.10
C SER A 46 28.39 -5.51 4.45
N MET A 47 28.63 -4.82 5.52
CA MET A 47 28.08 -5.21 6.80
C MET A 47 26.57 -5.21 6.57
N ALA A 48 25.97 -6.37 6.67
CA ALA A 48 24.53 -6.50 6.71
C ALA A 48 24.00 -5.58 7.80
N GLN A 49 23.27 -4.58 7.42
CA GLN A 49 22.74 -3.60 8.34
C GLN A 49 21.31 -4.03 8.64
N SER A 50 21.13 -4.85 9.68
CA SER A 50 19.81 -5.17 10.22
C SER A 50 19.13 -3.89 10.74
N PHE A 51 17.82 -3.85 10.70
CA PHE A 51 17.05 -2.78 11.34
C PHE A 51 17.33 -2.77 12.85
N PRO A 52 17.41 -1.60 13.51
CA PRO A 52 17.41 -1.55 14.96
C PRO A 52 16.03 -2.00 15.48
N PRO A 53 15.92 -2.57 16.70
CA PRO A 53 14.62 -2.87 17.29
C PRO A 53 13.69 -1.65 17.41
N VAL A 54 14.29 -0.47 17.55
CA VAL A 54 13.60 0.83 17.58
C VAL A 54 14.34 1.79 16.67
N LEU A 55 13.62 2.38 15.72
CA LEU A 55 14.06 3.51 14.90
C LEU A 55 13.35 4.78 15.41
N GLU A 56 14.12 5.79 15.75
CA GLU A 56 13.58 7.09 16.13
C GLU A 56 13.42 7.97 14.86
N LEU A 57 12.25 8.52 14.58
CA LEU A 57 12.08 9.45 13.45
C LEU A 57 12.97 10.67 13.55
N SER A 58 13.32 11.08 14.77
CA SER A 58 14.32 12.13 15.00
C SER A 58 15.77 11.76 14.60
N SER A 59 16.02 10.49 14.24
CA SER A 59 17.33 9.99 13.77
C SER A 59 17.43 9.84 12.26
N ILE A 60 16.42 10.25 11.52
CA ILE A 60 16.43 10.28 10.05
C ILE A 60 17.50 11.28 9.60
N ASP A 61 18.43 10.85 8.72
CA ASP A 61 19.65 11.61 8.40
C ASP A 61 20.01 11.66 6.91
N GLY A 62 19.07 11.30 6.03
CA GLY A 62 19.25 11.22 4.58
C GLY A 62 19.88 9.91 4.09
N THR A 63 20.40 9.06 4.98
CA THR A 63 20.96 7.73 4.64
C THR A 63 20.03 6.58 5.02
N ASN A 64 19.16 6.81 5.99
CA ASN A 64 18.17 5.85 6.47
C ASN A 64 16.72 6.24 6.10
N GLY A 65 16.56 7.34 5.39
CA GLY A 65 15.30 7.95 5.02
C GLY A 65 15.41 9.46 4.95
N PHE A 66 14.30 10.13 4.75
CA PHE A 66 14.18 11.58 4.66
C PHE A 66 12.79 12.02 5.10
N TYR A 67 12.56 13.34 5.18
CA TYR A 67 11.23 13.85 5.47
C TYR A 67 10.91 15.11 4.66
N PHE A 68 9.59 15.36 4.50
CA PHE A 68 9.04 16.59 3.95
C PHE A 68 8.24 17.35 5.01
N ASN A 69 8.53 18.62 5.17
CA ASN A 69 7.74 19.51 5.99
C ASN A 69 6.53 20.03 5.22
N GLY A 70 5.39 20.13 5.89
CA GLY A 70 4.20 20.79 5.38
C GLY A 70 4.44 22.28 5.09
N GLU A 71 3.57 22.86 4.26
CA GLU A 71 3.78 24.19 3.70
C GLU A 71 3.28 25.30 4.62
N SER A 72 2.09 25.16 5.21
CA SER A 72 1.41 26.22 5.95
C SER A 72 0.75 25.74 7.23
N GLU A 73 0.38 26.68 8.10
CA GLU A 73 -0.34 26.43 9.35
C GLU A 73 -1.67 25.71 9.11
N GLU A 74 -1.95 24.68 9.90
CA GLU A 74 -3.17 23.87 9.86
C GLU A 74 -3.41 23.10 8.55
N ASP A 75 -2.41 22.93 7.67
CA ASP A 75 -2.57 22.17 6.42
C ASP A 75 -2.68 20.65 6.66
N ASN A 76 -2.08 20.15 7.76
CA ASN A 76 -2.03 18.73 8.13
C ASN A 76 -1.49 17.84 6.99
N ALA A 77 -0.36 18.22 6.36
CA ALA A 77 0.29 17.38 5.35
C ALA A 77 0.65 16.01 5.96
N GLY A 78 0.37 14.92 5.23
CA GLY A 78 0.50 13.56 5.74
C GLY A 78 -0.76 13.03 6.45
N PHE A 79 -1.89 13.71 6.30
CA PHE A 79 -3.19 13.17 6.74
C PHE A 79 -3.53 11.85 6.03
N SER A 80 -3.20 11.75 4.76
CA SER A 80 -3.26 10.54 3.94
C SER A 80 -1.99 10.47 3.10
N VAL A 81 -1.41 9.28 2.95
CA VAL A 81 -0.19 9.03 2.16
C VAL A 81 -0.30 7.73 1.38
N SER A 82 0.33 7.64 0.21
CA SER A 82 0.42 6.41 -0.58
C SER A 82 1.65 6.42 -1.48
N GLY A 83 2.23 5.25 -1.76
CA GLY A 83 3.03 5.04 -2.96
C GLY A 83 2.15 5.16 -4.20
N LEU A 84 2.75 5.49 -5.32
CA LEU A 84 2.04 5.66 -6.60
C LEU A 84 2.52 4.68 -7.67
N GLY A 85 3.64 3.97 -7.47
CA GLY A 85 4.38 3.35 -8.57
C GLY A 85 5.03 4.40 -9.47
N ASP A 86 5.36 4.04 -10.71
CA ASP A 86 6.06 4.93 -11.67
C ASP A 86 5.08 5.85 -12.42
N PHE A 87 4.57 6.87 -11.72
CA PHE A 87 3.62 7.85 -12.25
C PHE A 87 4.24 8.74 -13.34
N ASN A 88 5.56 9.00 -13.25
CA ASN A 88 6.23 9.92 -14.16
C ASN A 88 6.97 9.23 -15.33
N GLY A 89 7.08 7.89 -15.34
CA GLY A 89 7.68 7.08 -16.40
C GLY A 89 9.20 7.08 -16.41
N ASP A 90 9.85 7.31 -15.25
CA ASP A 90 11.30 7.31 -15.15
C ASP A 90 11.88 5.99 -14.60
N GLY A 91 11.03 5.05 -14.19
CA GLY A 91 11.36 3.72 -13.69
C GLY A 91 11.67 3.68 -12.20
N ILE A 92 11.29 4.70 -11.44
CA ILE A 92 11.41 4.80 -9.99
C ILE A 92 10.03 5.14 -9.44
N ASP A 93 9.65 4.53 -8.33
CA ASP A 93 8.34 4.75 -7.74
C ASP A 93 8.19 6.16 -7.17
N ASP A 94 6.99 6.71 -7.25
CA ASP A 94 6.61 8.05 -6.84
C ASP A 94 5.66 8.00 -5.61
N LEU A 95 5.38 9.14 -4.98
CA LEU A 95 4.54 9.25 -3.78
C LEU A 95 3.45 10.29 -3.95
N ILE A 96 2.34 10.10 -3.20
CA ILE A 96 1.33 11.13 -3.01
C ILE A 96 1.07 11.41 -1.53
N ILE A 97 0.91 12.69 -1.19
CA ILE A 97 0.64 13.19 0.15
C ILE A 97 -0.61 14.07 0.12
N GLY A 98 -1.58 13.78 0.96
CA GLY A 98 -2.79 14.58 1.17
C GLY A 98 -2.64 15.57 2.32
N ALA A 99 -3.18 16.78 2.12
CA ALA A 99 -3.28 17.87 3.07
C ALA A 99 -4.69 18.48 3.00
N PRO A 100 -5.73 17.80 3.52
CA PRO A 100 -7.13 18.16 3.28
C PRO A 100 -7.59 19.45 3.96
N TYR A 101 -6.82 19.95 4.91
CA TYR A 101 -7.12 21.21 5.61
C TYR A 101 -6.41 22.41 5.01
N ALA A 102 -5.50 22.19 4.05
CA ALA A 102 -4.88 23.29 3.30
C ALA A 102 -5.92 24.21 2.66
N SER A 103 -5.63 25.47 2.57
CA SER A 103 -6.60 26.52 2.20
C SER A 103 -6.15 27.36 0.98
N PRO A 104 -5.59 26.75 -0.10
CA PRO A 104 -5.08 27.52 -1.24
C PRO A 104 -6.18 28.30 -1.97
N ASN A 105 -7.38 27.77 -2.09
CA ASN A 105 -8.52 28.35 -2.83
C ASN A 105 -9.75 28.59 -1.93
N GLY A 106 -9.54 28.76 -0.64
CA GLY A 106 -10.57 28.98 0.39
C GLY A 106 -10.45 27.97 1.52
N ASN A 107 -11.13 28.22 2.63
CA ASN A 107 -11.02 27.38 3.85
C ASN A 107 -11.17 25.91 3.52
N TYR A 108 -10.17 25.10 3.88
CA TYR A 108 -10.19 23.64 3.71
C TYR A 108 -10.56 23.21 2.29
N SER A 109 -10.11 23.94 1.25
CA SER A 109 -10.24 23.47 -0.14
C SER A 109 -9.43 22.19 -0.36
N GLY A 110 -8.36 22.03 0.42
CA GLY A 110 -7.45 20.90 0.40
C GLY A 110 -6.34 21.03 -0.64
N ARG A 111 -5.31 20.23 -0.48
CA ARG A 111 -4.16 20.13 -1.38
C ARG A 111 -3.59 18.72 -1.37
N SER A 112 -2.99 18.29 -2.46
CA SER A 112 -2.19 17.07 -2.53
C SER A 112 -0.85 17.38 -3.18
N TYR A 113 0.17 16.61 -2.84
CA TYR A 113 1.52 16.77 -3.36
C TYR A 113 1.99 15.44 -3.94
N ILE A 114 2.50 15.47 -5.16
CA ILE A 114 3.14 14.34 -5.82
C ILE A 114 4.64 14.56 -5.74
N LEU A 115 5.38 13.55 -5.31
CA LEU A 115 6.83 13.56 -5.14
C LEU A 115 7.43 12.52 -6.06
N PHE A 116 8.34 12.93 -6.94
CA PHE A 116 9.02 12.00 -7.83
C PHE A 116 10.20 11.34 -7.15
N GLY A 117 10.29 10.01 -7.30
CA GLY A 117 11.39 9.22 -6.82
C GLY A 117 12.75 9.61 -7.40
N SER A 118 13.82 9.18 -6.78
CA SER A 118 15.15 9.58 -7.24
C SER A 118 16.27 8.61 -6.88
N ALA A 119 16.89 7.97 -7.86
CA ALA A 119 18.10 7.17 -7.69
C ALA A 119 19.31 7.95 -7.15
N THR A 120 19.25 9.28 -7.09
CA THR A 120 20.31 10.10 -6.48
C THR A 120 20.08 10.34 -4.99
N GLY A 121 18.95 9.84 -4.45
CA GLY A 121 18.50 10.03 -3.08
C GLY A 121 17.98 11.44 -2.81
N PHE A 122 17.58 11.66 -1.56
CA PHE A 122 16.99 12.89 -1.06
C PHE A 122 17.86 13.51 0.04
N SER A 123 17.71 14.82 0.26
CA SER A 123 18.26 15.47 1.46
C SER A 123 17.52 14.96 2.70
N GLU A 124 18.14 15.00 3.88
CA GLU A 124 17.49 14.67 5.16
C GLU A 124 16.14 15.39 5.32
N ALA A 125 16.15 16.69 5.11
CA ALA A 125 14.99 17.58 5.21
C ALA A 125 14.67 18.22 3.87
N ASN A 126 13.41 18.23 3.50
CA ASN A 126 12.88 18.85 2.30
C ASN A 126 11.58 19.60 2.66
N ASP A 127 11.18 20.55 1.86
CA ASP A 127 9.93 21.29 2.04
C ASP A 127 8.99 21.05 0.85
N LEU A 128 7.69 20.78 1.10
CA LEU A 128 6.69 20.59 0.06
C LEU A 128 6.53 21.82 -0.85
N SER A 129 6.89 23.01 -0.35
CA SER A 129 6.91 24.26 -1.13
C SER A 129 8.02 24.33 -2.18
N ASP A 130 9.02 23.42 -2.13
CA ASP A 130 10.15 23.39 -3.08
C ASP A 130 9.86 22.54 -4.34
N LEU A 131 8.65 21.98 -4.45
CA LEU A 131 8.22 21.24 -5.63
C LEU A 131 8.15 22.16 -6.86
N ASN A 132 8.71 21.72 -7.98
CA ASN A 132 8.97 22.60 -9.12
C ASN A 132 8.66 21.98 -10.50
N GLY A 133 8.00 20.84 -10.51
CA GLY A 133 7.64 20.06 -11.71
C GLY A 133 8.75 19.13 -12.21
N SER A 134 9.95 19.15 -11.61
CA SER A 134 11.03 18.20 -11.91
C SER A 134 11.31 17.22 -10.75
N ASN A 135 10.89 17.55 -9.55
CA ASN A 135 10.99 16.73 -8.34
C ASN A 135 9.60 16.40 -7.76
N GLY A 136 8.55 16.74 -8.49
CA GLY A 136 7.17 16.62 -8.06
C GLY A 136 6.38 17.91 -8.31
N PHE A 137 5.11 17.91 -7.94
CA PHE A 137 4.21 19.04 -8.12
C PHE A 137 3.07 19.01 -7.08
N ALA A 138 2.35 20.12 -6.97
CA ALA A 138 1.18 20.21 -6.11
C ALA A 138 -0.12 20.24 -6.95
N ILE A 139 -1.21 19.80 -6.34
CA ILE A 139 -2.59 19.90 -6.86
C ILE A 139 -3.42 20.60 -5.80
N SER A 140 -4.03 21.74 -6.13
CA SER A 140 -4.87 22.49 -5.21
C SER A 140 -6.36 22.20 -5.43
N GLY A 141 -7.08 21.85 -4.37
CA GLY A 141 -8.54 21.77 -4.39
C GLY A 141 -9.17 23.10 -4.77
N GLN A 142 -10.25 23.07 -5.56
CA GLN A 142 -10.82 24.26 -6.19
C GLN A 142 -11.84 24.99 -5.32
N VAL A 143 -12.55 24.27 -4.46
CA VAL A 143 -13.72 24.81 -3.75
C VAL A 143 -13.53 24.68 -2.24
N ALA A 144 -13.89 25.73 -1.52
CA ALA A 144 -13.79 25.76 -0.05
C ALA A 144 -14.64 24.64 0.58
N ASN A 145 -14.05 23.98 1.58
CA ASN A 145 -14.59 22.86 2.37
C ASN A 145 -14.73 21.51 1.64
N ASP A 146 -14.29 21.37 0.39
CA ASP A 146 -14.33 20.09 -0.32
C ASP A 146 -13.35 19.06 0.27
N ARG A 147 -12.29 19.53 0.96
CA ARG A 147 -11.23 18.70 1.55
C ARG A 147 -10.58 17.77 0.53
N PHE A 148 -10.17 18.30 -0.61
CA PHE A 148 -9.34 17.58 -1.58
C PHE A 148 -8.06 17.04 -0.92
N GLY A 149 -7.70 15.79 -1.15
CA GLY A 149 -6.58 15.13 -0.44
C GLY A 149 -6.97 14.47 0.88
N HIS A 150 -8.29 14.29 1.15
CA HIS A 150 -8.76 13.56 2.33
C HIS A 150 -8.36 12.08 2.28
N SER A 151 -8.45 11.46 1.13
CA SER A 151 -7.93 10.13 0.81
C SER A 151 -7.14 10.23 -0.48
N VAL A 152 -5.97 9.60 -0.52
CA VAL A 152 -5.10 9.55 -1.70
C VAL A 152 -4.62 8.11 -1.90
N SER A 153 -4.47 7.69 -3.15
CA SER A 153 -3.97 6.36 -3.49
C SER A 153 -3.40 6.33 -4.91
N ALA A 154 -2.57 5.34 -5.21
CA ALA A 154 -2.41 4.85 -6.56
C ALA A 154 -3.76 4.40 -7.12
N ALA A 155 -3.90 4.42 -8.44
CA ALA A 155 -5.05 3.90 -9.17
C ALA A 155 -4.64 2.74 -10.11
N GLY A 156 -3.37 2.32 -10.10
CA GLY A 156 -2.78 1.41 -11.08
C GLY A 156 -2.76 2.03 -12.47
N ASP A 157 -2.55 1.23 -13.50
CA ASP A 157 -2.61 1.67 -14.92
C ASP A 157 -4.06 1.62 -15.43
N LEU A 158 -4.90 2.52 -14.90
CA LEU A 158 -6.35 2.58 -15.16
C LEU A 158 -6.70 2.87 -16.63
N ASN A 159 -5.77 3.49 -17.37
CA ASN A 159 -5.93 3.85 -18.77
C ASN A 159 -5.18 2.93 -19.75
N ASN A 160 -4.42 1.95 -19.24
CA ASN A 160 -3.62 0.98 -19.98
C ASN A 160 -2.57 1.63 -20.91
N ASP A 161 -1.90 2.67 -20.44
CA ASP A 161 -0.82 3.36 -21.18
C ASP A 161 0.59 2.96 -20.73
N GLY A 162 0.71 2.14 -19.68
CA GLY A 162 1.93 1.60 -19.11
C GLY A 162 2.57 2.47 -18.04
N LEU A 163 1.84 3.47 -17.52
CA LEU A 163 2.22 4.30 -16.38
C LEU A 163 1.17 4.18 -15.29
N ASP A 164 1.60 4.26 -14.05
CA ASP A 164 0.67 4.25 -12.93
C ASP A 164 -0.08 5.58 -12.84
N ASP A 165 -1.35 5.50 -12.45
CA ASP A 165 -2.26 6.63 -12.29
C ASP A 165 -2.51 6.93 -10.80
N LEU A 166 -3.11 8.07 -10.49
CA LEU A 166 -3.45 8.43 -9.12
C LEU A 166 -4.93 8.81 -8.95
N VAL A 167 -5.42 8.63 -7.72
CA VAL A 167 -6.76 9.07 -7.33
C VAL A 167 -6.72 9.87 -6.03
N VAL A 168 -7.52 10.95 -5.99
CA VAL A 168 -7.66 11.83 -4.83
C VAL A 168 -9.14 12.03 -4.49
N GLY A 169 -9.52 11.73 -3.25
CA GLY A 169 -10.87 11.94 -2.72
C GLY A 169 -11.09 13.36 -2.17
N ALA A 170 -12.28 13.90 -2.43
CA ALA A 170 -12.81 15.15 -1.90
C ALA A 170 -14.23 14.91 -1.38
N ARG A 171 -14.34 14.26 -0.24
CA ARG A 171 -15.59 13.68 0.29
C ARG A 171 -16.72 14.67 0.55
N TYR A 172 -16.38 15.94 0.74
CA TYR A 172 -17.38 17.00 0.97
C TYR A 172 -17.67 17.84 -0.27
N ALA A 173 -17.15 17.47 -1.45
CA ALA A 173 -17.48 18.12 -2.70
C ALA A 173 -18.99 18.03 -2.99
N ASN A 174 -19.53 19.10 -3.56
CA ASN A 174 -20.97 19.24 -3.82
C ASN A 174 -21.30 18.94 -5.30
N ALA A 175 -20.82 17.80 -5.84
CA ALA A 175 -20.97 17.44 -7.25
C ALA A 175 -22.43 17.25 -7.66
N ASN A 176 -23.19 16.43 -6.94
CA ASN A 176 -24.61 16.10 -7.18
C ASN A 176 -25.50 16.37 -5.96
N GLY A 177 -25.10 17.30 -5.11
CA GLY A 177 -25.80 17.67 -3.87
C GLY A 177 -24.81 17.98 -2.76
N ASN A 178 -25.31 18.46 -1.63
CA ASN A 178 -24.45 18.79 -0.49
C ASN A 178 -23.71 17.54 -0.02
N ASN A 179 -22.35 17.63 0.09
CA ASN A 179 -21.49 16.52 0.51
C ASN A 179 -21.73 15.21 -0.29
N SER A 180 -22.11 15.29 -1.57
CA SER A 180 -22.23 14.07 -2.40
C SER A 180 -20.88 13.39 -2.59
N GLY A 181 -19.79 14.16 -2.48
CA GLY A 181 -18.42 13.74 -2.69
C GLY A 181 -18.01 13.75 -4.17
N ARG A 182 -16.71 13.72 -4.37
CA ARG A 182 -16.05 13.63 -5.68
C ARG A 182 -14.68 12.99 -5.50
N SER A 183 -14.25 12.20 -6.48
CA SER A 183 -12.85 11.80 -6.62
C SER A 183 -12.29 12.36 -7.92
N TYR A 184 -10.98 12.58 -7.94
CA TYR A 184 -10.25 13.08 -9.10
C TYR A 184 -9.20 12.03 -9.47
N VAL A 185 -9.19 11.60 -10.70
CA VAL A 185 -8.18 10.72 -11.28
C VAL A 185 -7.29 11.56 -12.18
N LEU A 186 -5.98 11.40 -12.04
CA LEU A 186 -5.00 12.01 -12.91
C LEU A 186 -4.10 10.91 -13.47
N PHE A 187 -3.97 10.86 -14.79
CA PHE A 187 -3.17 9.86 -15.48
C PHE A 187 -1.69 10.19 -15.42
N GLY A 188 -0.87 9.15 -15.22
CA GLY A 188 0.58 9.23 -15.24
C GLY A 188 1.10 9.79 -16.58
N SER A 189 2.25 10.40 -16.57
CA SER A 189 2.80 10.95 -17.80
C SER A 189 4.30 11.20 -17.72
N SER A 190 5.04 10.70 -18.70
CA SER A 190 6.46 11.03 -18.90
C SER A 190 6.70 12.44 -19.44
N GLN A 191 5.65 13.24 -19.61
CA GLN A 191 5.79 14.64 -20.00
C GLN A 191 6.19 15.50 -18.79
N LYS A 192 6.78 16.66 -19.09
CA LYS A 192 7.20 17.58 -18.04
C LYS A 192 6.00 18.19 -17.34
N TRP A 193 5.94 18.04 -16.04
CA TRP A 193 4.94 18.64 -15.16
C TRP A 193 5.27 20.14 -14.83
N SER A 194 4.24 20.93 -14.54
CA SER A 194 4.41 22.24 -13.89
C SER A 194 4.51 22.07 -12.38
N ALA A 195 5.02 23.08 -11.66
CA ALA A 195 5.09 23.03 -10.19
C ALA A 195 3.71 22.87 -9.52
N GLU A 196 2.66 23.28 -10.21
CA GLU A 196 1.27 23.12 -9.79
C GLU A 196 0.43 22.68 -10.98
N PHE A 197 -0.44 21.69 -10.78
CA PHE A 197 -1.43 21.22 -11.74
C PHE A 197 -2.80 21.83 -11.39
N ASP A 198 -3.45 22.46 -12.36
CA ASP A 198 -4.79 23.02 -12.19
C ASP A 198 -5.85 21.96 -12.52
N LEU A 199 -6.68 21.58 -11.54
CA LEU A 199 -7.79 20.64 -11.73
C LEU A 199 -8.77 21.07 -12.85
N ALA A 200 -8.80 22.34 -13.23
CA ALA A 200 -9.60 22.82 -14.37
C ALA A 200 -9.05 22.35 -15.72
N ASP A 201 -7.80 21.87 -15.78
CA ASP A 201 -7.17 21.35 -16.99
C ASP A 201 -7.48 19.85 -17.22
N ILE A 202 -8.24 19.22 -16.33
CA ILE A 202 -8.73 17.84 -16.53
C ILE A 202 -9.68 17.83 -17.73
N ASP A 203 -9.36 17.00 -18.75
CA ASP A 203 -10.04 17.03 -20.04
C ASP A 203 -10.52 15.66 -20.57
N GLY A 204 -10.39 14.59 -19.77
CA GLY A 204 -10.71 13.21 -20.15
C GLY A 204 -9.57 12.48 -20.90
N ILE A 205 -8.43 13.16 -21.13
CA ILE A 205 -7.22 12.60 -21.74
C ILE A 205 -6.08 12.53 -20.70
N ASN A 206 -5.99 13.53 -19.83
CA ASN A 206 -5.01 13.60 -18.75
C ASN A 206 -5.58 13.17 -17.39
N GLY A 207 -6.85 12.78 -17.34
CA GLY A 207 -7.59 12.43 -16.15
C GLY A 207 -9.07 12.73 -16.26
N PHE A 208 -9.83 12.43 -15.22
CA PHE A 208 -11.26 12.66 -15.14
C PHE A 208 -11.71 12.82 -13.69
N THR A 209 -12.96 13.23 -13.49
CA THR A 209 -13.59 13.27 -12.17
C THR A 209 -14.64 12.20 -12.02
N ILE A 210 -14.82 11.70 -10.80
CA ILE A 210 -15.87 10.74 -10.42
C ILE A 210 -16.79 11.46 -9.45
N ASP A 211 -18.04 11.70 -9.87
CA ASP A 211 -19.03 12.42 -9.07
C ASP A 211 -19.88 11.46 -8.24
N GLY A 212 -20.00 11.71 -6.94
CA GLY A 212 -20.87 10.98 -6.03
C GLY A 212 -22.34 11.02 -6.47
N GLU A 213 -23.13 10.03 -6.04
CA GLU A 213 -24.47 9.79 -6.56
C GLU A 213 -25.50 10.79 -6.01
N ALA A 214 -25.54 11.00 -4.70
CA ALA A 214 -26.54 11.83 -4.04
C ALA A 214 -25.96 12.64 -2.86
N ALA A 215 -26.74 13.58 -2.35
CA ALA A 215 -26.35 14.40 -1.23
C ALA A 215 -26.07 13.54 0.02
N GLU A 216 -25.01 13.90 0.78
CA GLU A 216 -24.54 13.28 2.02
C GLU A 216 -23.90 11.88 1.83
N ASP A 217 -23.78 11.37 0.60
CA ASP A 217 -23.13 10.07 0.31
C ASP A 217 -21.65 10.07 0.65
N SER A 218 -20.99 11.23 0.58
CA SER A 218 -19.56 11.41 0.86
C SER A 218 -18.66 10.47 0.02
N ALA A 219 -18.94 10.28 -1.27
CA ALA A 219 -18.10 9.49 -2.17
C ALA A 219 -16.67 10.06 -2.23
N GLY A 220 -15.66 9.18 -2.22
CA GLY A 220 -14.26 9.59 -2.06
C GLY A 220 -13.83 9.77 -0.60
N GLN A 221 -14.61 9.25 0.36
CA GLN A 221 -14.20 9.08 1.75
C GLN A 221 -12.95 8.21 1.83
N SER A 222 -12.94 7.11 1.12
CA SER A 222 -11.82 6.20 0.90
C SER A 222 -11.76 5.89 -0.60
N VAL A 223 -10.56 5.91 -1.16
CA VAL A 223 -10.27 5.54 -2.55
C VAL A 223 -9.04 4.65 -2.57
N SER A 224 -9.01 3.68 -3.48
CA SER A 224 -7.87 2.78 -3.66
C SER A 224 -7.83 2.24 -5.08
N ASN A 225 -6.65 1.81 -5.54
CA ASN A 225 -6.56 0.80 -6.58
C ASN A 225 -7.42 -0.41 -6.19
N ALA A 226 -7.97 -1.12 -7.15
CA ALA A 226 -8.71 -2.36 -6.93
C ALA A 226 -8.04 -3.57 -7.61
N GLY A 227 -6.94 -3.35 -8.36
CA GLY A 227 -6.37 -4.34 -9.27
C GLY A 227 -7.32 -4.64 -10.43
N ASP A 228 -7.06 -5.71 -11.16
CA ASP A 228 -7.90 -6.18 -12.27
C ASP A 228 -9.02 -7.11 -11.74
N VAL A 229 -10.07 -6.54 -11.14
CA VAL A 229 -11.16 -7.33 -10.50
C VAL A 229 -12.12 -7.96 -11.51
N ASN A 230 -12.03 -7.57 -12.79
CA ASN A 230 -12.88 -8.11 -13.85
C ASN A 230 -12.14 -9.06 -14.81
N GLY A 231 -10.83 -9.23 -14.69
CA GLY A 231 -9.98 -10.13 -15.46
C GLY A 231 -9.75 -9.68 -16.90
N ASP A 232 -9.82 -8.38 -17.20
CA ASP A 232 -9.63 -7.85 -18.56
C ASP A 232 -8.20 -7.36 -18.85
N GLY A 233 -7.34 -7.35 -17.84
CA GLY A 233 -5.93 -6.98 -17.90
C GLY A 233 -5.68 -5.49 -17.74
N ILE A 234 -6.62 -4.73 -17.24
CA ILE A 234 -6.53 -3.29 -16.93
C ILE A 234 -6.90 -3.11 -15.46
N ASP A 235 -6.13 -2.32 -14.73
CA ASP A 235 -6.42 -2.05 -13.33
C ASP A 235 -7.72 -1.27 -13.16
N ASP A 236 -8.46 -1.58 -12.10
CA ASP A 236 -9.73 -0.99 -11.73
C ASP A 236 -9.57 -0.09 -10.49
N LEU A 237 -10.56 0.72 -10.20
CA LEU A 237 -10.57 1.66 -9.08
C LEU A 237 -11.72 1.37 -8.13
N ILE A 238 -11.51 1.43 -6.79
CA ILE A 238 -12.60 1.35 -5.82
C ILE A 238 -12.80 2.68 -5.09
N VAL A 239 -14.08 3.09 -4.94
CA VAL A 239 -14.50 4.33 -4.27
C VAL A 239 -15.55 4.02 -3.21
N GLY A 240 -15.30 4.40 -1.97
CA GLY A 240 -16.23 4.29 -0.86
C GLY A 240 -17.11 5.53 -0.68
N ALA A 241 -18.37 5.30 -0.33
CA ALA A 241 -19.43 6.31 -0.07
C ALA A 241 -20.25 5.88 1.15
N TYR A 242 -19.63 5.99 2.32
CA TYR A 242 -20.15 5.46 3.60
C TYR A 242 -21.49 6.08 4.03
N GLY A 243 -21.80 7.29 3.54
CA GLY A 243 -23.00 8.03 3.87
C GLY A 243 -24.23 7.62 3.06
N ASN A 244 -24.10 6.72 2.06
CA ASN A 244 -25.21 6.33 1.19
C ASN A 244 -26.30 5.56 1.97
N ASP A 245 -27.59 5.88 1.67
CA ASP A 245 -28.76 5.41 2.42
C ASP A 245 -29.52 4.26 1.71
N VAL A 246 -28.86 3.48 0.83
CA VAL A 246 -29.53 2.49 -0.02
C VAL A 246 -30.34 1.45 0.76
N ASN A 247 -29.82 0.96 1.88
CA ASN A 247 -30.43 -0.04 2.77
C ASN A 247 -30.70 0.51 4.18
N GLY A 248 -30.91 1.83 4.28
CA GLY A 248 -31.18 2.58 5.49
C GLY A 248 -30.13 3.66 5.73
N ASP A 249 -30.41 4.59 6.66
CA ASP A 249 -29.54 5.74 6.97
C ASP A 249 -28.10 5.28 7.21
N TYR A 250 -27.12 5.80 6.44
CA TYR A 250 -25.71 5.42 6.55
C TYR A 250 -25.44 3.91 6.39
N SER A 251 -26.18 3.20 5.54
CA SER A 251 -25.86 1.80 5.21
C SER A 251 -24.53 1.70 4.46
N GLY A 252 -24.20 2.75 3.72
CA GLY A 252 -23.02 2.86 2.88
C GLY A 252 -23.13 2.13 1.55
N ARG A 253 -22.22 2.48 0.65
CA ARG A 253 -22.08 1.90 -0.68
C ARG A 253 -20.62 1.99 -1.12
N SER A 254 -20.17 1.02 -1.92
CA SER A 254 -18.87 1.09 -2.58
C SER A 254 -19.04 0.86 -4.07
N TYR A 255 -18.16 1.43 -4.86
CA TYR A 255 -18.21 1.39 -6.31
C TYR A 255 -16.85 0.96 -6.84
N VAL A 256 -16.82 -0.07 -7.68
CA VAL A 256 -15.68 -0.35 -8.55
C VAL A 256 -15.95 0.31 -9.89
N VAL A 257 -14.98 1.04 -10.40
CA VAL A 257 -14.97 1.68 -11.71
C VAL A 257 -13.93 0.98 -12.55
N PHE A 258 -14.35 0.31 -13.63
CA PHE A 258 -13.47 -0.46 -14.48
C PHE A 258 -12.54 0.43 -15.29
N GLY A 259 -11.27 0.06 -15.32
CA GLY A 259 -10.26 0.66 -16.17
C GLY A 259 -10.58 0.55 -17.66
N SER A 260 -10.01 1.41 -18.46
CA SER A 260 -10.28 1.41 -19.89
C SER A 260 -9.25 2.16 -20.72
N ALA A 261 -8.71 1.50 -21.73
CA ALA A 261 -7.88 2.15 -22.76
C ALA A 261 -8.67 3.12 -23.68
N ALA A 262 -10.00 3.27 -23.48
CA ALA A 262 -10.82 4.21 -24.23
C ALA A 262 -10.77 5.60 -23.58
N ASN A 263 -11.19 6.64 -24.33
CA ASN A 263 -11.29 7.99 -23.78
C ASN A 263 -12.34 8.04 -22.65
N TRP A 264 -11.98 8.65 -21.56
CA TRP A 264 -12.82 8.87 -20.39
C TRP A 264 -13.72 10.11 -20.57
N PRO A 265 -14.94 10.11 -20.01
CA PRO A 265 -15.70 11.36 -19.87
C PRO A 265 -14.99 12.28 -18.87
N ILE A 266 -15.01 13.58 -19.07
CA ILE A 266 -14.43 14.53 -18.12
C ILE A 266 -15.01 14.33 -16.70
N ASN A 267 -16.33 14.05 -16.63
CA ASN A 267 -17.02 13.77 -15.38
C ASN A 267 -17.74 12.41 -15.49
N PHE A 268 -17.24 11.41 -14.79
CA PHE A 268 -17.85 10.10 -14.64
C PHE A 268 -18.88 10.14 -13.50
N GLN A 269 -20.07 9.61 -13.72
CA GLN A 269 -21.14 9.63 -12.72
C GLN A 269 -21.31 8.26 -12.08
N LEU A 270 -21.11 8.11 -10.76
CA LEU A 270 -21.32 6.83 -10.06
C LEU A 270 -22.74 6.29 -10.24
N SER A 271 -23.73 7.16 -10.36
CA SER A 271 -25.13 6.77 -10.68
C SER A 271 -25.33 6.15 -12.08
N SER A 272 -24.33 6.24 -12.96
CA SER A 272 -24.39 5.70 -14.32
C SER A 272 -23.70 4.36 -14.49
N ILE A 273 -23.11 3.80 -13.43
CA ILE A 273 -22.40 2.51 -13.48
C ILE A 273 -23.35 1.41 -13.95
N ASP A 274 -22.90 0.65 -14.95
CA ASP A 274 -23.50 -0.58 -15.44
C ASP A 274 -22.43 -1.68 -15.59
N ALA A 275 -22.83 -2.89 -15.92
CA ALA A 275 -21.94 -4.05 -16.01
C ALA A 275 -20.76 -3.90 -17.01
N SER A 276 -20.73 -2.85 -17.83
CA SER A 276 -19.60 -2.55 -18.74
C SER A 276 -18.65 -1.49 -18.21
N SER A 277 -19.00 -0.83 -17.11
CA SER A 277 -18.24 0.30 -16.56
C SER A 277 -17.93 0.15 -15.08
N GLY A 278 -18.42 -0.91 -14.42
CA GLY A 278 -18.11 -1.13 -13.01
C GLY A 278 -19.11 -1.99 -12.25
N ILE A 279 -18.93 -2.07 -10.95
CA ILE A 279 -19.79 -2.82 -10.01
C ILE A 279 -20.18 -1.88 -8.86
N VAL A 280 -21.43 -2.01 -8.41
CA VAL A 280 -21.93 -1.30 -7.23
C VAL A 280 -22.18 -2.30 -6.11
N PHE A 281 -21.65 -2.04 -4.92
CA PHE A 281 -21.81 -2.87 -3.72
C PHE A 281 -22.66 -2.10 -2.70
N ASN A 282 -23.80 -2.65 -2.33
CA ASN A 282 -24.70 -2.07 -1.35
C ASN A 282 -24.34 -2.56 0.07
N GLY A 283 -24.16 -1.65 1.00
CA GLY A 283 -24.00 -1.96 2.42
C GLY A 283 -25.23 -2.70 2.99
N GLU A 284 -25.02 -3.53 3.99
CA GLU A 284 -26.00 -4.51 4.46
C GLU A 284 -27.18 -3.88 5.21
N ALA A 285 -26.91 -2.90 6.07
CA ALA A 285 -27.93 -2.31 6.95
C ALA A 285 -27.59 -0.87 7.35
N GLY A 286 -28.63 -0.11 7.71
CA GLY A 286 -28.49 1.26 8.22
C GLY A 286 -27.57 1.34 9.42
N GLY A 287 -26.75 2.38 9.47
CA GLY A 287 -25.73 2.61 10.50
C GLY A 287 -24.40 1.88 10.28
N GLY A 288 -24.33 0.95 9.32
CA GLY A 288 -23.12 0.12 9.11
C GLY A 288 -21.93 0.87 8.54
N SER A 289 -22.16 1.97 7.82
CA SER A 289 -21.11 2.80 7.19
C SER A 289 -20.18 2.02 6.25
N SER A 290 -20.74 1.09 5.45
CA SER A 290 -19.96 0.30 4.49
C SER A 290 -19.26 1.22 3.48
N GLY A 291 -17.98 0.96 3.17
CA GLY A 291 -17.18 1.83 2.31
C GLY A 291 -16.52 3.01 3.05
N ASN A 292 -16.52 3.01 4.40
CA ASN A 292 -15.69 3.94 5.15
C ASN A 292 -14.20 3.72 4.89
N SER A 293 -13.78 2.47 4.72
CA SER A 293 -12.47 2.05 4.25
C SER A 293 -12.63 1.03 3.14
N VAL A 294 -11.88 1.18 2.05
CA VAL A 294 -11.84 0.27 0.91
C VAL A 294 -10.40 0.09 0.46
N SER A 295 -10.07 -1.10 -0.06
CA SER A 295 -8.75 -1.41 -0.60
C SER A 295 -8.86 -2.54 -1.63
N ASP A 296 -7.82 -2.69 -2.46
CA ASP A 296 -7.51 -3.96 -3.10
C ASP A 296 -7.29 -5.04 -2.03
N ALA A 297 -7.33 -6.27 -2.45
CA ALA A 297 -7.05 -7.44 -1.62
C ALA A 297 -6.03 -8.37 -2.30
N GLY A 298 -5.50 -7.96 -3.47
CA GLY A 298 -4.71 -8.82 -4.33
C GLY A 298 -5.45 -10.09 -4.73
N ASP A 299 -4.75 -11.11 -5.16
CA ASP A 299 -5.31 -12.43 -5.49
C ASP A 299 -5.38 -13.33 -4.23
N PHE A 300 -6.29 -12.98 -3.30
CA PHE A 300 -6.46 -13.70 -2.04
C PHE A 300 -6.86 -15.17 -2.23
N ASN A 301 -7.61 -15.46 -3.29
CA ASN A 301 -8.15 -16.80 -3.54
C ASN A 301 -7.31 -17.64 -4.53
N GLY A 302 -6.32 -17.08 -5.20
CA GLY A 302 -5.38 -17.71 -6.12
C GLY A 302 -5.98 -18.06 -7.49
N ASP A 303 -6.99 -17.32 -7.95
CA ASP A 303 -7.62 -17.53 -9.25
C ASP A 303 -7.08 -16.61 -10.37
N SER A 304 -6.10 -15.77 -10.05
CA SER A 304 -5.44 -14.78 -10.91
C SER A 304 -6.32 -13.61 -11.33
N ILE A 305 -7.34 -13.31 -10.57
CA ILE A 305 -8.18 -12.12 -10.66
C ILE A 305 -8.12 -11.42 -9.31
N ASP A 306 -7.86 -10.12 -9.30
CA ASP A 306 -7.70 -9.40 -8.04
C ASP A 306 -9.02 -9.27 -7.28
N ASP A 307 -8.94 -9.37 -5.97
CA ASP A 307 -10.05 -9.31 -5.03
C ASP A 307 -10.11 -7.91 -4.39
N ILE A 308 -11.21 -7.56 -3.70
CA ILE A 308 -11.36 -6.30 -2.98
C ILE A 308 -11.85 -6.51 -1.56
N ILE A 309 -11.50 -5.58 -0.67
CA ILE A 309 -11.95 -5.57 0.71
C ILE A 309 -12.68 -4.26 1.04
N ILE A 310 -13.82 -4.38 1.75
CA ILE A 310 -14.67 -3.26 2.15
C ILE A 310 -14.93 -3.34 3.66
N GLY A 311 -14.65 -2.24 4.38
CA GLY A 311 -14.94 -2.10 5.80
C GLY A 311 -16.31 -1.48 6.08
N ALA A 312 -16.96 -1.94 7.16
CA ALA A 312 -18.24 -1.45 7.69
C ALA A 312 -18.16 -1.38 9.23
N GLU A 313 -17.35 -0.44 9.72
CA GLU A 313 -16.91 -0.35 11.12
C GLU A 313 -18.03 -0.22 12.15
N ASN A 314 -19.15 0.35 11.75
CA ASN A 314 -20.29 0.62 12.64
C ASN A 314 -21.39 -0.44 12.54
N LEU A 315 -21.20 -1.52 11.78
CA LEU A 315 -22.21 -2.57 11.63
C LEU A 315 -22.29 -3.40 12.92
N ASP A 316 -23.52 -3.69 13.35
CA ASP A 316 -23.83 -4.60 14.46
C ASP A 316 -23.73 -6.05 13.95
N SER A 317 -22.51 -6.61 13.86
CA SER A 317 -22.32 -7.97 13.36
C SER A 317 -22.59 -9.04 14.42
N ASN A 318 -21.95 -8.94 15.57
CA ASN A 318 -22.15 -9.79 16.76
C ASN A 318 -22.73 -9.00 17.93
N GLU A 319 -22.26 -7.77 18.12
CA GLU A 319 -22.64 -6.85 19.17
C GLU A 319 -22.76 -5.44 18.58
N ASP A 320 -23.24 -4.45 19.35
CA ASP A 320 -23.37 -3.04 18.93
C ASP A 320 -22.01 -2.51 18.43
N ARG A 321 -21.95 -2.07 17.15
CA ARG A 321 -20.73 -1.57 16.49
C ARG A 321 -19.51 -2.47 16.67
N SER A 322 -19.70 -3.78 16.69
CA SER A 322 -18.57 -4.71 16.67
C SER A 322 -17.80 -4.62 15.35
N GLY A 323 -18.45 -4.10 14.31
CA GLY A 323 -17.89 -3.92 12.98
C GLY A 323 -17.89 -5.19 12.14
N ARG A 324 -17.72 -5.01 10.85
CA ARG A 324 -17.61 -6.10 9.85
C ARG A 324 -16.76 -5.64 8.68
N SER A 325 -16.06 -6.56 8.05
CA SER A 325 -15.42 -6.35 6.76
C SER A 325 -15.94 -7.39 5.77
N TYR A 326 -15.82 -7.10 4.48
CA TYR A 326 -16.24 -7.96 3.41
C TYR A 326 -15.11 -8.13 2.43
N LEU A 327 -14.69 -9.36 2.18
CA LEU A 327 -13.85 -9.74 1.05
C LEU A 327 -14.76 -10.17 -0.09
N ILE A 328 -14.56 -9.62 -1.27
CA ILE A 328 -15.30 -9.92 -2.47
C ILE A 328 -14.32 -10.42 -3.53
N PHE A 329 -14.56 -11.64 -4.02
CA PHE A 329 -13.73 -12.22 -5.06
C PHE A 329 -14.03 -11.60 -6.42
N GLY A 330 -12.95 -11.23 -7.13
CA GLY A 330 -13.01 -10.77 -8.50
C GLY A 330 -13.57 -11.83 -9.43
N SER A 331 -14.03 -11.43 -10.61
CA SER A 331 -14.64 -12.36 -11.56
C SER A 331 -14.80 -11.79 -12.94
N GLU A 332 -14.47 -12.54 -14.00
CA GLU A 332 -14.84 -12.22 -15.39
C GLU A 332 -16.36 -12.08 -15.60
N THR A 333 -17.18 -12.53 -14.63
CA THR A 333 -18.63 -12.46 -14.70
C THR A 333 -19.16 -11.32 -13.85
N VAL A 334 -19.34 -10.16 -14.47
CA VAL A 334 -19.81 -8.94 -13.80
C VAL A 334 -21.33 -9.01 -13.51
N PRO A 335 -21.77 -8.70 -12.27
CA PRO A 335 -23.19 -8.60 -11.93
C PRO A 335 -23.91 -7.54 -12.76
N SER A 336 -25.07 -7.86 -13.31
CA SER A 336 -25.89 -6.89 -14.08
C SER A 336 -26.71 -5.93 -13.21
N LYS A 337 -26.58 -6.00 -11.90
CA LYS A 337 -27.25 -5.18 -10.88
C LYS A 337 -26.28 -4.91 -9.75
N ALA A 338 -26.59 -3.90 -8.93
CA ALA A 338 -25.88 -3.70 -7.68
C ALA A 338 -25.87 -5.02 -6.86
N PHE A 339 -24.70 -5.32 -6.29
CA PHE A 339 -24.47 -6.49 -5.47
C PHE A 339 -24.76 -6.15 -4.01
N GLU A 340 -25.57 -6.99 -3.35
CA GLU A 340 -25.82 -6.85 -1.92
C GLU A 340 -24.73 -7.58 -1.14
N LEU A 341 -24.01 -6.88 -0.24
CA LEU A 341 -22.95 -7.50 0.56
C LEU A 341 -23.46 -8.65 1.44
N SER A 342 -24.76 -8.66 1.76
CA SER A 342 -25.45 -9.78 2.42
C SER A 342 -25.57 -11.05 1.57
N ASP A 343 -25.34 -10.99 0.25
CA ASP A 343 -25.41 -12.12 -0.67
C ASP A 343 -24.09 -12.88 -0.80
N LEU A 344 -23.06 -12.50 -0.02
CA LEU A 344 -21.81 -13.24 0.06
C LEU A 344 -22.04 -14.65 0.62
N ASN A 345 -21.43 -15.67 -0.01
CA ASN A 345 -21.80 -17.08 0.23
C ASN A 345 -20.60 -18.03 0.31
N GLY A 346 -19.38 -17.52 0.37
CA GLY A 346 -18.12 -18.26 0.44
C GLY A 346 -17.53 -18.63 -0.92
N SER A 347 -18.31 -18.53 -2.02
CA SER A 347 -17.79 -18.76 -3.38
C SER A 347 -17.59 -17.46 -4.18
N ASN A 348 -18.16 -16.36 -3.74
CA ASN A 348 -18.03 -15.03 -4.30
C ASN A 348 -17.42 -14.04 -3.29
N GLY A 349 -16.83 -14.56 -2.21
CA GLY A 349 -16.33 -13.79 -1.09
C GLY A 349 -17.02 -14.17 0.22
N PHE A 350 -16.64 -13.54 1.30
CA PHE A 350 -17.19 -13.78 2.64
C PHE A 350 -17.11 -12.54 3.53
N ALA A 351 -17.91 -12.55 4.60
CA ALA A 351 -17.87 -11.53 5.63
C ALA A 351 -16.91 -11.91 6.77
N MET A 352 -16.31 -10.92 7.41
CA MET A 352 -15.43 -11.04 8.58
C MET A 352 -16.06 -10.28 9.74
N ASN A 353 -16.49 -10.99 10.77
CA ASN A 353 -17.22 -10.41 11.89
C ASN A 353 -16.27 -9.94 12.98
N GLY A 354 -16.44 -8.69 13.42
CA GLY A 354 -15.85 -8.17 14.64
C GLY A 354 -16.41 -8.86 15.90
N GLN A 355 -15.72 -8.74 17.02
CA GLN A 355 -15.96 -9.58 18.19
C GLN A 355 -16.85 -8.94 19.23
N LEU A 356 -16.44 -7.79 19.78
CA LEU A 356 -17.07 -7.18 20.95
C LEU A 356 -17.72 -5.83 20.61
N GLU A 357 -18.58 -5.39 21.53
CA GLU A 357 -19.26 -4.10 21.46
C GLU A 357 -18.25 -2.95 21.32
N PHE A 358 -18.43 -2.11 20.29
CA PHE A 358 -17.59 -0.95 19.95
C PHE A 358 -16.14 -1.25 19.52
N ASP A 359 -15.79 -2.49 19.17
CA ASP A 359 -14.47 -2.81 18.63
C ASP A 359 -14.20 -2.15 17.26
N ARG A 360 -15.26 -1.92 16.47
CA ARG A 360 -15.23 -1.30 15.14
C ARG A 360 -14.31 -2.01 14.15
N ALA A 361 -14.37 -3.34 14.08
CA ALA A 361 -13.62 -4.09 13.09
C ALA A 361 -13.95 -3.62 11.67
N GLY A 362 -12.92 -3.39 10.84
CA GLY A 362 -13.08 -2.82 9.51
C GLY A 362 -13.04 -1.28 9.46
N GLN A 363 -12.56 -0.62 10.54
CA GLN A 363 -12.28 0.82 10.49
C GLN A 363 -11.20 1.15 9.46
N ALA A 364 -10.14 0.34 9.38
CA ALA A 364 -9.20 0.31 8.28
C ALA A 364 -9.08 -1.12 7.75
N VAL A 365 -8.97 -1.25 6.44
CA VAL A 365 -8.73 -2.51 5.72
C VAL A 365 -7.67 -2.29 4.66
N SER A 366 -6.86 -3.32 4.39
CA SER A 366 -5.77 -3.25 3.39
C SER A 366 -5.36 -4.64 2.93
N SER A 367 -4.82 -4.76 1.72
CA SER A 367 -3.93 -5.85 1.36
C SER A 367 -2.67 -5.81 2.21
N ALA A 368 -2.08 -6.97 2.46
CA ALA A 368 -0.79 -7.12 3.11
C ALA A 368 0.31 -7.60 2.13
N GLY A 369 -0.08 -8.02 0.91
CA GLY A 369 0.76 -8.84 0.04
C GLY A 369 0.89 -10.27 0.57
N ASP A 370 1.79 -11.06 0.00
CA ASP A 370 2.06 -12.45 0.43
C ASP A 370 3.04 -12.48 1.61
N ILE A 371 2.54 -12.18 2.84
CA ILE A 371 3.39 -12.08 4.04
C ILE A 371 3.80 -13.44 4.63
N ASN A 372 3.26 -14.52 4.10
CA ASN A 372 3.61 -15.87 4.55
C ASN A 372 4.42 -16.68 3.51
N GLY A 373 4.58 -16.18 2.28
CA GLY A 373 5.35 -16.76 1.20
C GLY A 373 4.70 -18.00 0.58
N ASP A 374 3.35 -18.11 0.60
CA ASP A 374 2.62 -19.26 0.08
C ASP A 374 2.04 -19.05 -1.33
N GLY A 375 2.13 -17.83 -1.85
CA GLY A 375 1.71 -17.45 -3.19
C GLY A 375 0.27 -16.95 -3.30
N PHE A 376 -0.37 -16.64 -2.19
CA PHE A 376 -1.67 -15.97 -2.08
C PHE A 376 -1.48 -14.65 -1.35
N ASP A 377 -2.18 -13.60 -1.76
CA ASP A 377 -2.15 -12.34 -1.04
C ASP A 377 -2.94 -12.43 0.27
N ASP A 378 -2.44 -11.77 1.30
CA ASP A 378 -2.98 -11.77 2.65
C ASP A 378 -3.67 -10.42 2.97
N LEU A 379 -4.46 -10.38 4.04
CA LEU A 379 -5.27 -9.22 4.40
C LEU A 379 -5.02 -8.71 5.81
N LEU A 380 -5.21 -7.40 5.97
CA LEU A 380 -5.26 -6.70 7.25
C LEU A 380 -6.65 -6.12 7.50
N VAL A 381 -7.17 -6.34 8.71
CA VAL A 381 -8.41 -5.73 9.21
C VAL A 381 -8.15 -5.15 10.58
N SER A 382 -8.43 -3.87 10.79
CA SER A 382 -8.22 -3.21 12.08
C SER A 382 -9.51 -3.10 12.91
N ALA A 383 -9.35 -3.10 14.22
CA ALA A 383 -10.35 -2.78 15.23
C ALA A 383 -9.69 -1.89 16.30
N PRO A 384 -9.44 -0.60 16.02
CA PRO A 384 -8.55 0.23 16.86
C PRO A 384 -9.18 0.63 18.20
N THR A 385 -10.48 0.46 18.36
CA THR A 385 -11.15 0.71 19.62
C THR A 385 -11.39 -0.55 20.47
N ALA A 386 -10.84 -1.70 20.07
CA ALA A 386 -10.96 -2.94 20.83
C ALA A 386 -10.31 -2.86 22.21
N ASP A 387 -11.05 -3.33 23.24
CA ASP A 387 -10.67 -3.32 24.65
C ASP A 387 -10.00 -4.65 25.07
N VAL A 388 -8.89 -5.04 24.41
CA VAL A 388 -8.32 -6.39 24.59
C VAL A 388 -7.42 -6.48 25.82
N ASN A 389 -6.46 -5.59 25.96
CA ASN A 389 -5.55 -5.55 27.11
C ASN A 389 -5.89 -4.39 28.05
N ASP A 390 -6.46 -3.31 27.54
CA ASP A 390 -6.97 -2.16 28.27
C ASP A 390 -7.91 -1.38 27.33
N THR A 391 -8.59 -0.35 27.83
CA THR A 391 -9.57 0.46 27.07
C THR A 391 -8.95 1.04 25.80
N SER A 392 -9.54 0.72 24.64
CA SER A 392 -9.09 1.16 23.32
C SER A 392 -7.58 0.90 23.07
N SER A 393 -7.10 -0.26 23.47
CA SER A 393 -5.73 -0.67 23.14
C SER A 393 -5.59 -0.98 21.64
N GLY A 394 -6.68 -1.40 21.02
CA GLY A 394 -6.79 -1.76 19.61
C GLY A 394 -6.37 -3.20 19.30
N SER A 395 -6.82 -3.68 18.16
CA SER A 395 -6.44 -4.97 17.57
C SER A 395 -6.29 -4.86 16.05
N VAL A 396 -5.41 -5.67 15.49
CA VAL A 396 -5.29 -5.90 14.04
C VAL A 396 -5.37 -7.39 13.78
N TYR A 397 -6.16 -7.77 12.80
CA TYR A 397 -6.34 -9.14 12.36
C TYR A 397 -5.64 -9.31 11.02
N VAL A 398 -4.81 -10.33 10.94
CA VAL A 398 -4.13 -10.75 9.71
C VAL A 398 -4.80 -12.03 9.24
N LEU A 399 -5.26 -12.07 8.00
CA LEU A 399 -5.88 -13.26 7.39
C LEU A 399 -5.01 -13.73 6.24
N PHE A 400 -4.72 -15.02 6.21
CA PHE A 400 -3.96 -15.64 5.12
C PHE A 400 -4.85 -16.03 3.95
N GLY A 401 -4.37 -15.69 2.75
CA GLY A 401 -5.00 -16.09 1.49
C GLY A 401 -5.03 -17.59 1.29
N SER A 402 -5.98 -18.09 0.52
CA SER A 402 -6.11 -19.52 0.29
C SER A 402 -7.10 -19.86 -0.82
N ALA A 403 -6.77 -20.83 -1.67
CA ALA A 403 -7.70 -21.43 -2.64
C ALA A 403 -8.87 -22.22 -1.99
N SER A 404 -8.94 -22.27 -0.67
CA SER A 404 -10.02 -22.98 0.03
C SER A 404 -11.28 -22.14 0.06
N THR A 405 -12.44 -22.71 -0.28
CA THR A 405 -13.73 -22.04 -0.14
C THR A 405 -14.04 -21.80 1.34
N ALA A 406 -14.16 -20.55 1.73
CA ALA A 406 -14.58 -20.17 3.08
C ALA A 406 -16.09 -20.42 3.30
N SER A 407 -16.53 -20.37 4.55
CA SER A 407 -17.95 -20.16 4.84
C SER A 407 -18.35 -18.75 4.39
N SER A 408 -19.67 -18.45 4.32
CA SER A 408 -20.13 -17.10 3.96
C SER A 408 -19.71 -16.01 4.98
N ALA A 409 -19.29 -16.42 6.17
CA ALA A 409 -18.73 -15.53 7.18
C ALA A 409 -17.73 -16.29 8.08
N ILE A 410 -16.74 -15.54 8.57
CA ILE A 410 -15.77 -15.99 9.57
C ILE A 410 -15.78 -15.04 10.77
N GLU A 411 -15.37 -15.54 11.93
CA GLU A 411 -15.20 -14.77 13.14
C GLU A 411 -13.73 -14.38 13.30
N LEU A 412 -13.40 -13.09 13.27
CA LEU A 412 -12.02 -12.60 13.41
C LEU A 412 -11.34 -13.10 14.69
N ALA A 413 -12.13 -13.27 15.75
CA ALA A 413 -11.64 -13.81 17.02
C ALA A 413 -11.21 -15.30 16.96
N SER A 414 -11.53 -16.02 15.89
CA SER A 414 -11.17 -17.44 15.73
C SER A 414 -9.80 -17.68 15.14
N LEU A 415 -9.08 -16.63 14.72
CA LEU A 415 -7.76 -16.75 14.12
C LEU A 415 -6.74 -17.30 15.13
N ASP A 416 -6.15 -18.46 14.83
CA ASP A 416 -5.34 -19.24 15.77
C ASP A 416 -3.87 -19.42 15.34
N GLY A 417 -3.46 -18.79 14.23
CA GLY A 417 -2.12 -18.88 13.66
C GLY A 417 -2.02 -19.82 12.45
N GLN A 418 -3.12 -20.46 12.02
CA GLN A 418 -3.16 -21.32 10.82
C GLN A 418 -3.77 -20.56 9.62
N ASP A 419 -4.94 -19.96 9.80
CA ASP A 419 -5.64 -19.19 8.75
C ASP A 419 -5.40 -17.69 8.91
N GLY A 420 -4.46 -17.30 9.78
CA GLY A 420 -4.17 -15.93 10.15
C GLY A 420 -3.92 -15.78 11.65
N PHE A 421 -3.64 -14.60 12.11
CA PHE A 421 -3.36 -14.32 13.53
C PHE A 421 -3.86 -12.94 13.98
N ILE A 422 -3.88 -12.74 15.29
CA ILE A 422 -4.35 -11.52 15.93
C ILE A 422 -3.15 -10.77 16.49
N ILE A 423 -3.13 -9.46 16.36
CA ILE A 423 -2.16 -8.56 16.98
C ILE A 423 -2.92 -7.64 17.92
N ASN A 424 -2.58 -7.66 19.20
CA ASN A 424 -3.25 -6.85 20.21
C ASN A 424 -2.37 -5.68 20.67
N GLY A 425 -2.97 -4.50 20.80
CA GLY A 425 -2.34 -3.34 21.43
C GLY A 425 -1.91 -3.61 22.87
N GLN A 426 -0.89 -2.91 23.31
CA GLN A 426 -0.26 -3.18 24.61
C GLN A 426 -0.80 -2.33 25.74
N GLN A 427 -1.17 -1.08 25.46
CA GLN A 427 -1.60 -0.11 26.46
C GLN A 427 -2.93 0.52 26.04
N GLY A 428 -3.72 0.92 27.06
CA GLY A 428 -4.98 1.61 26.82
C GLY A 428 -4.77 2.98 26.19
N GLY A 429 -5.59 3.29 25.19
CA GLY A 429 -5.50 4.54 24.44
C GLY A 429 -4.54 4.54 23.27
N ASP A 430 -3.69 3.51 23.11
CA ASP A 430 -2.75 3.41 21.98
C ASP A 430 -3.47 3.30 20.63
N THR A 431 -4.66 2.69 20.61
CA THR A 431 -5.52 2.52 19.43
C THR A 431 -4.76 2.00 18.22
N ILE A 432 -3.97 0.90 18.39
CA ILE A 432 -3.23 0.35 17.27
C ILE A 432 -4.16 -0.02 16.12
N GLY A 433 -3.70 0.17 14.90
CA GLY A 433 -4.51 -0.09 13.71
C GLY A 433 -5.39 1.10 13.30
N GLY A 434 -5.13 2.30 13.80
CA GLY A 434 -5.75 3.52 13.24
C GLY A 434 -5.47 3.69 11.75
N SER A 435 -4.31 3.22 11.30
CA SER A 435 -3.91 3.05 9.89
C SER A 435 -3.14 1.74 9.76
N ILE A 436 -3.32 1.02 8.66
CA ILE A 436 -2.65 -0.25 8.34
C ILE A 436 -2.37 -0.31 6.84
N SER A 437 -1.28 -0.97 6.44
CA SER A 437 -0.94 -1.18 5.03
C SER A 437 0.03 -2.35 4.86
N GLY A 438 0.00 -3.02 3.73
CA GLY A 438 1.17 -3.71 3.22
C GLY A 438 2.34 -2.73 3.09
N ALA A 439 3.55 -3.23 3.17
CA ALA A 439 4.76 -2.42 3.11
C ALA A 439 5.74 -2.89 2.02
N GLY A 440 5.37 -3.94 1.25
CA GLY A 440 6.26 -4.61 0.33
C GLY A 440 7.42 -5.30 1.04
N ASP A 441 8.47 -5.65 0.33
CA ASP A 441 9.64 -6.36 0.85
C ASP A 441 10.70 -5.37 1.36
N LEU A 442 10.45 -4.76 2.56
CA LEU A 442 11.33 -3.77 3.20
C LEU A 442 12.71 -4.35 3.58
N ASN A 443 12.77 -5.66 3.82
CA ASN A 443 13.98 -6.30 4.32
C ASN A 443 14.76 -7.05 3.23
N GLY A 444 14.22 -7.16 2.02
CA GLY A 444 14.83 -7.76 0.83
C GLY A 444 14.96 -9.28 0.90
N ASP A 445 14.06 -9.97 1.62
CA ASP A 445 14.08 -11.42 1.77
C ASP A 445 13.15 -12.16 0.78
N GLY A 446 12.31 -11.44 0.06
CA GLY A 446 11.40 -11.93 -0.97
C GLY A 446 10.02 -12.31 -0.43
N ILE A 447 9.67 -11.89 0.77
CA ILE A 447 8.35 -12.04 1.41
C ILE A 447 7.88 -10.64 1.80
N ASP A 448 6.61 -10.32 1.53
CA ASP A 448 6.07 -9.00 1.83
C ASP A 448 5.97 -8.75 3.33
N ASP A 449 6.16 -7.51 3.73
CA ASP A 449 6.09 -7.00 5.09
C ASP A 449 4.83 -6.13 5.25
N PHE A 450 4.47 -5.78 6.49
CA PHE A 450 3.33 -4.87 6.73
C PHE A 450 3.56 -3.92 7.89
N VAL A 451 2.79 -2.83 7.91
CA VAL A 451 2.91 -1.75 8.88
C VAL A 451 1.57 -1.47 9.57
N ILE A 452 1.64 -1.18 10.87
CA ILE A 452 0.51 -0.79 11.72
C ILE A 452 0.84 0.57 12.35
N GLY A 453 0.01 1.58 12.09
CA GLY A 453 0.08 2.89 12.73
C GLY A 453 -0.64 2.91 14.09
N ALA A 454 -0.09 3.67 15.03
CA ALA A 454 -0.58 3.88 16.40
C ALA A 454 -0.30 5.32 16.84
N MET A 455 -1.07 6.25 16.31
CA MET A 455 -0.81 7.70 16.42
C MET A 455 -0.95 8.28 17.83
N PHE A 456 -1.55 7.54 18.76
CA PHE A 456 -1.75 7.98 20.16
C PHE A 456 -0.76 7.37 21.14
N VAL A 457 0.24 6.63 20.69
CA VAL A 457 1.29 6.08 21.56
C VAL A 457 2.19 7.18 22.11
N ASP A 458 2.51 7.11 23.42
CA ASP A 458 3.24 8.11 24.20
C ASP A 458 4.73 7.71 24.37
N THR A 459 5.52 7.66 23.31
CA THR A 459 6.96 7.26 23.41
C THR A 459 7.87 8.44 23.68
N ASN A 460 7.77 9.50 22.91
CA ASN A 460 8.58 10.72 23.00
C ASN A 460 7.75 11.95 23.43
N GLY A 461 6.71 11.72 24.24
CA GLY A 461 5.72 12.70 24.68
C GLY A 461 4.31 12.23 24.40
N GLU A 462 3.29 12.95 24.93
CA GLU A 462 1.87 12.65 24.74
C GLU A 462 1.53 12.66 23.25
N ASN A 463 0.95 11.56 22.72
CA ASN A 463 0.58 11.40 21.30
C ASN A 463 1.74 11.68 20.32
N SER A 464 2.97 11.32 20.65
CA SER A 464 4.08 11.38 19.67
C SER A 464 3.88 10.40 18.52
N GLY A 465 3.17 9.30 18.79
CA GLY A 465 2.86 8.26 17.83
C GLY A 465 3.94 7.19 17.68
N ARG A 466 3.56 6.09 17.04
CA ARG A 466 4.42 4.93 16.76
C ARG A 466 3.90 4.19 15.53
N SER A 467 4.81 3.56 14.78
CA SER A 467 4.47 2.56 13.78
C SER A 467 5.16 1.23 14.12
N TYR A 468 4.45 0.12 13.92
CA TYR A 468 4.99 -1.23 14.08
C TYR A 468 5.16 -1.84 12.71
N ILE A 469 6.37 -2.25 12.37
CA ILE A 469 6.71 -2.96 11.15
C ILE A 469 6.90 -4.42 11.51
N ILE A 470 6.19 -5.31 10.85
CA ILE A 470 6.26 -6.75 11.05
C ILE A 470 6.73 -7.38 9.74
N PHE A 471 7.87 -8.10 9.80
CA PHE A 471 8.40 -8.79 8.64
C PHE A 471 7.62 -10.09 8.39
N GLY A 472 7.31 -10.31 7.11
CA GLY A 472 6.69 -11.52 6.65
C GLY A 472 7.58 -12.75 6.89
N THR A 473 6.99 -13.92 6.94
CA THR A 473 7.75 -15.14 7.18
C THR A 473 6.93 -16.39 6.87
N SER A 474 7.54 -17.38 6.23
CA SER A 474 6.95 -18.70 6.04
C SER A 474 6.86 -19.56 7.33
N ALA A 475 7.33 -19.03 8.48
CA ALA A 475 7.18 -19.71 9.75
C ALA A 475 5.80 -19.44 10.36
N THR A 476 5.21 -20.47 11.00
CA THR A 476 3.92 -20.32 11.70
C THR A 476 4.00 -19.23 12.77
N GLN A 477 3.08 -18.29 12.71
CA GLN A 477 2.97 -17.20 13.69
C GLN A 477 2.12 -17.63 14.89
N SER A 478 2.40 -17.04 16.04
CA SER A 478 1.56 -17.19 17.23
C SER A 478 0.33 -16.29 17.15
N SER A 479 -0.83 -16.79 17.61
CA SER A 479 -2.00 -15.94 17.81
C SER A 479 -2.36 -15.90 19.30
N PRO A 480 -2.39 -14.71 19.94
CA PRO A 480 -1.98 -13.43 19.39
C PRO A 480 -0.45 -13.29 19.19
N PHE A 481 -0.07 -12.48 18.20
CA PHE A 481 1.32 -12.07 17.98
C PHE A 481 1.75 -11.07 19.07
N ASN A 482 2.97 -11.20 19.55
CA ASN A 482 3.47 -10.34 20.62
C ASN A 482 4.32 -9.18 20.05
N LEU A 483 3.77 -7.98 19.98
CA LEU A 483 4.48 -6.76 19.53
C LEU A 483 5.77 -6.49 20.33
N GLY A 484 5.83 -6.91 21.61
CA GLY A 484 7.04 -6.78 22.43
C GLY A 484 8.18 -7.72 22.03
N SER A 485 7.97 -8.61 21.05
CA SER A 485 9.01 -9.50 20.52
C SER A 485 9.78 -8.93 19.32
N LEU A 486 9.38 -7.75 18.83
CA LEU A 486 10.07 -7.09 17.72
C LEU A 486 11.50 -6.74 18.12
N ASP A 487 12.49 -7.28 17.39
CA ASP A 487 13.90 -7.21 17.78
C ASP A 487 14.85 -6.74 16.65
N GLY A 488 14.26 -6.30 15.51
CA GLY A 488 14.98 -5.90 14.31
C GLY A 488 15.20 -7.02 13.29
N ARG A 489 14.76 -8.28 13.60
CA ARG A 489 14.84 -9.45 12.73
C ARG A 489 13.48 -9.97 12.28
N ASN A 490 12.49 -9.82 13.12
CA ASN A 490 11.10 -10.17 12.85
C ASN A 490 10.22 -8.92 12.66
N GLY A 491 10.87 -7.78 12.53
CA GLY A 491 10.26 -6.47 12.48
C GLY A 491 10.87 -5.52 13.50
N PHE A 492 10.44 -4.28 13.51
CA PHE A 492 10.93 -3.22 14.38
C PHE A 492 9.82 -2.20 14.66
N VAL A 493 10.07 -1.27 15.56
CA VAL A 493 9.17 -0.15 15.79
C VAL A 493 9.80 1.16 15.33
N ILE A 494 8.97 2.09 14.90
CA ILE A 494 9.36 3.46 14.57
C ILE A 494 8.65 4.38 15.55
N ASP A 495 9.42 5.10 16.37
CA ASP A 495 8.89 6.04 17.36
C ASP A 495 8.81 7.45 16.77
N GLY A 496 7.68 8.13 17.01
CA GLY A 496 7.46 9.53 16.63
C GLY A 496 8.50 10.47 17.23
N ALA A 497 8.74 11.60 16.56
CA ALA A 497 9.87 12.48 16.91
C ALA A 497 9.60 13.34 18.14
N GLU A 498 8.41 13.94 18.25
CA GLU A 498 8.06 14.92 19.28
C GLU A 498 6.61 14.72 19.78
N GLU A 499 6.31 15.31 20.95
CA GLU A 499 4.97 15.33 21.54
C GLU A 499 3.96 15.98 20.58
N GLY A 500 2.83 15.31 20.35
CA GLY A 500 1.72 15.81 19.53
C GLY A 500 1.84 15.55 18.04
N ASP A 501 2.97 15.01 17.55
CA ASP A 501 3.22 14.78 16.10
C ASP A 501 2.23 13.80 15.47
N ARG A 502 1.75 12.82 16.26
CA ARG A 502 0.88 11.73 15.79
C ARG A 502 1.46 10.94 14.62
N ALA A 503 2.76 10.63 14.69
CA ALA A 503 3.40 9.77 13.69
C ALA A 503 2.68 8.42 13.58
N GLY A 504 2.44 7.94 12.36
CA GLY A 504 1.62 6.76 12.12
C GLY A 504 0.11 7.04 12.04
N ALA A 505 -0.31 8.32 11.94
CA ALA A 505 -1.70 8.67 11.61
C ALA A 505 -2.11 8.12 10.23
N SER A 506 -1.17 8.05 9.30
CA SER A 506 -1.28 7.41 8.00
C SER A 506 0.02 6.66 7.71
N VAL A 507 -0.06 5.45 7.18
CA VAL A 507 1.09 4.62 6.80
C VAL A 507 0.81 3.93 5.46
N SER A 508 1.84 3.73 4.63
CA SER A 508 1.74 3.00 3.37
C SER A 508 3.10 2.50 2.92
N SER A 509 3.15 1.51 2.01
CA SER A 509 4.32 1.31 1.17
C SER A 509 4.64 2.57 0.39
N ALA A 510 5.91 2.84 0.18
CA ALA A 510 6.40 3.90 -0.69
C ALA A 510 6.93 3.36 -2.03
N GLY A 511 6.91 2.03 -2.23
CA GLY A 511 7.65 1.39 -3.31
C GLY A 511 9.15 1.66 -3.20
N ASP A 512 9.90 1.43 -4.25
CA ASP A 512 11.35 1.70 -4.33
C ASP A 512 11.61 3.17 -4.73
N ILE A 513 11.31 4.13 -3.82
CA ILE A 513 11.42 5.58 -4.07
C ILE A 513 12.85 6.04 -4.33
N ASN A 514 13.84 5.23 -3.95
CA ASN A 514 15.26 5.55 -4.06
C ASN A 514 15.98 4.77 -5.17
N GLY A 515 15.34 3.80 -5.81
CA GLY A 515 15.86 2.99 -6.92
C GLY A 515 16.92 1.98 -6.50
N ASP A 516 16.93 1.49 -5.23
CA ASP A 516 17.92 0.55 -4.72
C ASP A 516 17.48 -0.92 -4.78
N GLY A 517 16.24 -1.18 -5.16
CA GLY A 517 15.64 -2.49 -5.36
C GLY A 517 15.02 -3.09 -4.09
N MET A 518 14.68 -2.28 -3.12
CA MET A 518 13.92 -2.64 -1.92
C MET A 518 12.79 -1.63 -1.73
N ASP A 519 11.66 -2.12 -1.25
CA ASP A 519 10.54 -1.24 -0.94
C ASP A 519 10.86 -0.35 0.26
N ASP A 520 10.35 0.86 0.22
CA ASP A 520 10.48 1.87 1.26
C ASP A 520 9.12 2.09 1.95
N LEU A 521 9.12 2.77 3.09
CA LEU A 521 7.92 3.03 3.89
C LEU A 521 7.65 4.52 3.98
N ILE A 522 6.37 4.93 3.85
CA ILE A 522 5.93 6.31 4.08
C ILE A 522 5.05 6.41 5.33
N ILE A 523 5.30 7.41 6.17
CA ILE A 523 4.62 7.65 7.44
C ILE A 523 4.19 9.11 7.55
N GLY A 524 2.89 9.33 7.72
CA GLY A 524 2.34 10.65 8.02
C GLY A 524 2.37 10.97 9.51
N ALA A 525 2.80 12.19 9.82
CA ALA A 525 2.77 12.84 11.13
C ALA A 525 2.06 14.17 10.97
N SER A 526 0.73 14.10 10.79
CA SER A 526 -0.09 15.20 10.26
C SER A 526 -0.28 16.38 11.21
N GLU A 527 0.03 16.23 12.49
CA GLU A 527 -0.09 17.29 13.49
C GLU A 527 1.28 17.86 13.92
N THR A 528 2.37 17.51 13.23
CA THR A 528 3.70 18.03 13.52
C THR A 528 3.76 19.54 13.35
N ASP A 529 4.32 20.22 14.36
CA ASP A 529 4.61 21.64 14.36
C ASP A 529 5.99 21.86 13.71
N THR A 530 6.04 22.04 12.39
CA THR A 530 7.30 22.27 11.65
C THR A 530 7.65 23.76 11.58
N ALA A 531 7.37 24.38 10.43
CA ALA A 531 7.48 25.83 10.23
C ALA A 531 6.29 26.59 10.83
N ALA A 532 5.16 25.91 11.11
CA ALA A 532 3.90 26.43 11.59
C ALA A 532 3.11 25.37 12.36
N PHE A 533 2.15 25.79 13.17
CA PHE A 533 1.28 24.95 13.98
C PHE A 533 0.46 23.99 13.07
N TYR A 534 0.56 22.66 13.31
CA TYR A 534 -0.10 21.62 12.52
C TYR A 534 0.11 21.71 11.01
N ALA A 535 1.30 22.17 10.56
CA ALA A 535 1.63 22.11 9.13
C ALA A 535 1.73 20.67 8.63
N GLY A 536 2.09 19.75 9.52
CA GLY A 536 2.29 18.34 9.24
C GLY A 536 3.70 18.03 8.71
N ARG A 537 4.05 16.77 8.75
CA ARG A 537 5.29 16.21 8.23
C ARG A 537 5.05 14.81 7.68
N VAL A 538 5.81 14.45 6.67
CA VAL A 538 5.82 13.09 6.12
C VAL A 538 7.24 12.57 6.16
N TYR A 539 7.41 11.36 6.65
CA TYR A 539 8.68 10.66 6.71
C TYR A 539 8.69 9.52 5.70
N VAL A 540 9.82 9.32 5.07
CA VAL A 540 10.12 8.11 4.29
C VAL A 540 11.28 7.39 4.99
N VAL A 541 11.12 6.09 5.21
CA VAL A 541 12.12 5.21 5.82
C VAL A 541 12.56 4.19 4.78
N TYR A 542 13.85 4.15 4.47
CA TYR A 542 14.39 3.27 3.45
C TYR A 542 14.43 1.81 3.90
N GLY A 543 14.01 0.92 3.00
CA GLY A 543 14.20 -0.51 3.12
C GLY A 543 15.68 -0.90 3.18
N ARG A 544 15.98 -2.09 3.69
CA ARG A 544 17.37 -2.53 3.88
C ARG A 544 17.47 -4.03 3.80
N ARG A 545 18.35 -4.51 2.94
CA ARG A 545 18.58 -5.95 2.82
C ARG A 545 19.15 -6.56 4.09
N GLU A 546 18.47 -7.56 4.65
CA GLU A 546 19.03 -8.38 5.69
C GLU A 546 20.27 -9.12 5.19
N GLY A 547 21.34 -9.13 5.99
CA GLY A 547 22.53 -9.84 5.65
C GLY A 547 22.35 -11.33 5.82
N VAL A 548 22.37 -12.05 4.73
CA VAL A 548 22.52 -13.50 4.74
C VAL A 548 23.85 -13.85 5.40
N PHE A 549 23.83 -14.23 6.69
CA PHE A 549 24.94 -14.93 7.32
C PHE A 549 25.09 -16.31 6.66
N THR A 550 25.82 -16.37 5.55
CA THR A 550 26.34 -17.65 5.09
C THR A 550 27.43 -18.07 6.07
N ASP A 551 27.05 -18.79 7.12
CA ASP A 551 27.97 -19.46 8.02
C ASP A 551 28.68 -20.59 7.26
N ARG A 552 29.64 -20.23 6.41
CA ARG A 552 30.63 -21.17 5.87
C ARG A 552 31.72 -21.35 6.92
N PHE A 553 31.41 -22.05 7.98
CA PHE A 553 32.46 -22.73 8.74
C PHE A 553 32.99 -23.87 7.86
N GLU A 554 34.05 -23.60 7.11
CA GLU A 554 34.92 -24.64 6.60
C GLU A 554 35.50 -25.41 7.81
N LYS A 555 35.06 -26.65 7.97
CA LYS A 555 35.77 -27.64 8.77
C LYS A 555 37.13 -27.86 8.13
N ARG A 556 38.19 -27.43 8.79
CA ARG A 556 39.55 -27.98 8.62
C ARG A 556 39.71 -29.24 9.44
#